data_763f6ed1b28e5cb1f46ea79226308559
#
_entry.id   763f6ed1b28e5cb1f46ea79226308559
#
_cell.length_a   1.000
_cell.length_b   1.000
_cell.length_c   1.000
_cell.angle_alpha   90.00
_cell.angle_beta   90.00
_cell.angle_gamma   90.00
#
_symmetry.space_group_name_H-M   'P 1'
#
loop_
_entity.id
_entity.type
_entity.pdbx_description
1 polymer ?
#
loop_
_entity_poly.entity_id
_entity_poly.type
_entity_poly.pdbx_seq_one_letter_code
_entity_poly.pdbx_strand_id
1 'polypeptide(L)'
;MKIAILGLGVIGTTYAYAFQKAGHQVEHVLRDSKKNTAPKELSVDLLDGRYHSKGESKHDTYEVRVAEANSEYDFIFLSVRHGFVKEAVETLRKNNIKGTLVFFCN
;
A
#
# COMPACT_ATOMS: atom_id res chain seq x y z
N MET A 1 1.56 10.89 -9.38
CA MET A 1 2.31 11.01 -8.12
C MET A 1 3.00 9.68 -7.81
N LYS A 2 4.06 9.75 -7.03
CA LYS A 2 4.75 8.55 -6.55
C LYS A 2 4.32 8.31 -5.11
N ILE A 3 3.71 7.15 -4.85
CA ILE A 3 3.07 6.81 -3.58
C ILE A 3 3.67 5.52 -3.02
N ALA A 4 3.98 5.53 -1.73
CA ALA A 4 4.37 4.33 -1.01
C ALA A 4 3.26 3.90 -0.06
N ILE A 5 3.09 2.60 0.08
CA ILE A 5 2.14 1.99 1.01
C ILE A 5 2.92 1.05 1.93
N LEU A 6 2.77 1.21 3.22
CA LEU A 6 3.44 0.33 4.17
C LEU A 6 2.68 -0.98 4.31
N GLY A 7 3.34 -2.08 3.98
CA GLY A 7 2.80 -3.43 4.10
C GLY A 7 1.92 -3.86 2.95
N LEU A 8 1.33 -5.04 3.08
CA LEU A 8 0.44 -5.67 2.11
C LEU A 8 -0.92 -6.04 2.73
N GLY A 9 -1.33 -5.29 3.76
CA GLY A 9 -2.62 -5.51 4.42
C GLY A 9 -3.80 -5.17 3.51
N VAL A 10 -5.00 -5.60 3.91
CA VAL A 10 -6.22 -5.44 3.11
C VAL A 10 -6.52 -3.98 2.78
N ILE A 11 -6.47 -3.09 3.77
CA ILE A 11 -6.78 -1.67 3.57
C ILE A 11 -5.73 -1.03 2.65
N GLY A 12 -4.44 -1.25 2.94
CA GLY A 12 -3.35 -0.68 2.14
C GLY A 12 -3.38 -1.18 0.69
N THR A 13 -3.66 -2.46 0.48
CA THR A 13 -3.75 -3.04 -0.86
C THR A 13 -4.93 -2.48 -1.65
N THR A 14 -6.06 -2.23 -0.98
CA THR A 14 -7.23 -1.63 -1.62
C THR A 14 -6.91 -0.21 -2.11
N TYR A 15 -6.26 0.60 -1.30
CA TYR A 15 -5.83 1.94 -1.70
C TYR A 15 -4.75 1.88 -2.80
N ALA A 16 -3.82 0.96 -2.69
CA ALA A 16 -2.77 0.78 -3.69
C ALA A 16 -3.35 0.45 -5.06
N TYR A 17 -4.32 -0.46 -5.10
CA TYR A 17 -5.04 -0.79 -6.33
C TYR A 17 -5.72 0.44 -6.93
N ALA A 18 -6.45 1.20 -6.12
CA ALA A 18 -7.15 2.39 -6.57
C ALA A 18 -6.19 3.45 -7.13
N PHE A 19 -5.08 3.70 -6.46
CA PHE A 19 -4.08 4.66 -6.91
C PHE A 19 -3.39 4.20 -8.20
N GLN A 20 -3.08 2.92 -8.31
CA GLN A 20 -2.47 2.39 -9.53
C GLN A 20 -3.42 2.49 -10.72
N LYS A 21 -4.70 2.22 -10.52
CA LYS A 21 -5.74 2.39 -11.56
C LYS A 21 -5.90 3.84 -11.98
N ALA A 22 -5.67 4.78 -11.08
CA ALA A 22 -5.71 6.22 -11.38
C ALA A 22 -4.44 6.72 -12.08
N GLY A 23 -3.45 5.87 -12.32
CA GLY A 23 -2.24 6.21 -13.05
C GLY A 23 -1.06 6.63 -12.18
N HIS A 24 -1.16 6.47 -10.85
CA HIS A 24 -0.05 6.77 -9.96
C HIS A 24 0.94 5.62 -9.87
N GLN A 25 2.20 5.96 -9.62
CA GLN A 25 3.23 4.96 -9.34
C GLN A 25 3.13 4.56 -7.87
N VAL A 26 2.89 3.28 -7.61
CA VAL A 26 2.66 2.76 -6.26
C VAL A 26 3.67 1.67 -5.93
N GLU A 27 4.33 1.80 -4.78
CA GLU A 27 5.28 0.81 -4.28
C GLU A 27 4.98 0.49 -2.83
N HIS A 28 5.25 -0.74 -2.42
CA HIS A 28 5.02 -1.19 -1.05
C HIS A 28 6.33 -1.22 -0.27
N VAL A 29 6.31 -0.60 0.91
CA VAL A 29 7.42 -0.69 1.85
C VAL A 29 7.22 -1.95 2.69
N LEU A 30 8.16 -2.88 2.58
CA LEU A 30 8.10 -4.16 3.29
C LEU A 30 9.28 -4.30 4.23
N ARG A 31 9.10 -5.09 5.30
CA ARG A 31 10.21 -5.50 6.16
C ARG A 31 11.18 -6.36 5.35
N ASP A 32 12.47 -6.32 5.69
CA ASP A 32 13.49 -7.10 4.98
C ASP A 32 13.15 -8.59 4.91
N SER A 33 12.59 -9.14 5.97
CA SER A 33 12.16 -10.55 6.02
C SER A 33 11.02 -10.86 5.05
N LYS A 34 10.29 -9.87 4.56
CA LYS A 34 9.15 -10.05 3.66
C LYS A 34 9.44 -9.70 2.20
N LYS A 35 10.54 -8.98 1.93
CA LYS A 35 10.86 -8.53 0.57
C LYS A 35 11.02 -9.68 -0.43
N ASN A 36 11.69 -10.76 0.00
CA ASN A 36 11.97 -11.90 -0.87
C ASN A 36 10.78 -12.86 -1.03
N THR A 37 9.80 -12.78 -0.13
CA THR A 37 8.63 -13.66 -0.14
C THR A 37 7.36 -12.95 -0.59
N ALA A 38 7.45 -11.65 -0.91
CA ALA A 38 6.30 -10.88 -1.37
C ALA A 38 5.79 -11.42 -2.71
N PRO A 39 4.47 -11.58 -2.88
CA PRO A 39 3.92 -11.97 -4.17
C PRO A 39 4.11 -10.84 -5.19
N LYS A 40 4.28 -11.18 -6.45
CA LYS A 40 4.40 -10.19 -7.52
C LYS A 40 3.05 -9.61 -7.91
N GLU A 41 1.99 -10.38 -7.71
CA GLU A 41 0.62 -9.97 -7.99
C GLU A 41 -0.30 -10.39 -6.86
N LEU A 42 -1.33 -9.58 -6.61
CA LEU A 42 -2.40 -9.88 -5.67
C LEU A 42 -3.73 -9.82 -6.39
N SER A 43 -4.61 -10.77 -6.06
CA SER A 43 -5.99 -10.72 -6.52
C SER A 43 -6.78 -9.75 -5.65
N VAL A 44 -7.53 -8.87 -6.28
CA VAL A 44 -8.35 -7.89 -5.59
C VAL A 44 -9.81 -8.10 -5.99
N ASP A 45 -10.64 -8.42 -5.00
CA ASP A 45 -12.09 -8.54 -5.19
C ASP A 45 -12.73 -7.26 -4.71
N LEU A 46 -13.40 -6.57 -5.61
CA LEU A 46 -14.05 -5.30 -5.33
C LEU A 46 -15.55 -5.45 -5.45
N LEU A 47 -16.26 -4.91 -4.48
CA LEU A 47 -17.70 -4.76 -4.54
C LEU A 47 -17.99 -3.28 -4.79
N ASP A 48 -18.44 -2.96 -5.99
CA ASP A 48 -18.76 -1.59 -6.38
C ASP A 48 -20.27 -1.36 -6.29
N GLY A 49 -20.68 -0.63 -5.25
CA GLY A 49 -22.08 -0.29 -5.02
C GLY A 49 -22.54 1.03 -5.63
N ARG A 50 -21.68 1.73 -6.35
CA ARG A 50 -22.01 3.06 -6.87
C ARG A 50 -23.08 3.05 -7.94
N TYR A 51 -23.15 2.00 -8.75
CA TYR A 51 -24.06 1.90 -9.90
C TYR A 51 -25.19 0.90 -9.69
N HIS A 52 -25.09 0.05 -8.67
CA HIS A 52 -26.07 -1.00 -8.40
C HIS A 52 -26.39 -1.05 -6.91
N SER A 53 -27.66 -1.24 -6.57
CA SER A 53 -28.10 -1.27 -5.17
C SER A 53 -27.49 -2.43 -4.36
N LYS A 54 -27.13 -3.51 -5.02
CA LYS A 54 -26.51 -4.68 -4.38
C LYS A 54 -24.99 -4.71 -4.56
N GLY A 55 -24.44 -3.73 -5.30
CA GLY A 55 -23.06 -3.73 -5.70
C GLY A 55 -22.76 -4.73 -6.81
N GLU A 56 -21.65 -4.55 -7.46
CA GLU A 56 -21.14 -5.44 -8.49
C GLU A 56 -19.81 -6.01 -8.05
N SER A 57 -19.69 -7.33 -8.01
CA SER A 57 -18.43 -7.98 -7.67
C SER A 57 -17.48 -7.89 -8.85
N LYS A 58 -16.33 -7.30 -8.62
CA LYS A 58 -15.28 -7.16 -9.62
C LYS A 58 -14.01 -7.83 -9.14
N HIS A 59 -13.49 -8.73 -9.96
CA HIS A 59 -12.23 -9.41 -9.71
C HIS A 59 -11.15 -8.82 -10.62
N ASP A 60 -10.04 -8.40 -10.05
CA ASP A 60 -8.91 -7.86 -10.80
C ASP A 60 -7.59 -8.26 -10.14
N THR A 61 -6.50 -8.08 -10.84
CA THR A 61 -5.16 -8.31 -10.31
C THR A 61 -4.43 -6.99 -10.11
N TYR A 62 -3.61 -6.95 -9.09
CA TYR A 62 -2.79 -5.80 -8.74
C TYR A 62 -1.31 -6.20 -8.75
N GLU A 63 -0.51 -5.46 -9.51
CA GLU A 63 0.93 -5.67 -9.56
C GLU A 63 1.59 -5.10 -8.30
N VAL A 64 2.28 -5.95 -7.55
CA VAL A 64 2.99 -5.55 -6.34
C VAL A 64 4.41 -5.13 -6.70
N ARG A 65 4.75 -3.88 -6.40
CA ARG A 65 6.10 -3.35 -6.54
C ARG A 65 6.64 -3.05 -5.16
N VAL A 66 7.87 -3.50 -4.89
CA VAL A 66 8.51 -3.30 -3.59
C VAL A 66 9.36 -2.04 -3.63
N ALA A 67 9.19 -1.19 -2.61
CA ALA A 67 9.97 0.03 -2.47
C ALA A 67 11.45 -0.31 -2.13
N GLU A 68 12.35 0.44 -2.74
CA GLU A 68 13.78 0.32 -2.48
C GLU A 68 14.23 1.34 -1.43
N ALA A 69 15.35 1.06 -0.77
CA ALA A 69 15.97 1.99 0.17
C ALA A 69 16.38 3.29 -0.55
N ASN A 70 16.41 4.38 0.19
CA ASN A 70 16.78 5.72 -0.30
C ASN A 70 15.82 6.29 -1.35
N SER A 71 14.55 5.87 -1.31
CA SER A 71 13.52 6.37 -2.21
C SER A 71 12.76 7.54 -1.62
N GLU A 72 12.25 8.41 -2.50
CA GLU A 72 11.39 9.53 -2.11
C GLU A 72 10.01 9.37 -2.75
N TYR A 73 8.99 9.73 -1.99
CA TYR A 73 7.59 9.62 -2.40
C TYR A 73 6.85 10.92 -2.10
N ASP A 74 5.82 11.20 -2.88
CA ASP A 74 4.93 12.33 -2.58
C ASP A 74 4.14 12.06 -1.31
N PHE A 75 3.64 10.82 -1.16
CA PHE A 75 2.92 10.38 0.02
C PHE A 75 3.33 8.97 0.41
N ILE A 76 3.32 8.72 1.72
CA ILE A 76 3.54 7.40 2.30
C ILE A 76 2.33 7.08 3.18
N PHE A 77 1.55 6.08 2.78
CA PHE A 77 0.34 5.65 3.51
C PHE A 77 0.68 4.56 4.51
N LEU A 78 0.36 4.80 5.76
CA LEU A 78 0.61 3.90 6.87
C LEU A 78 -0.72 3.35 7.39
N SER A 79 -1.09 2.16 6.91
CA SER A 79 -2.28 1.45 7.37
C SER A 79 -1.85 0.43 8.42
N VAL A 80 -1.67 0.88 9.65
CA VAL A 80 -1.20 0.06 10.74
C VAL A 80 -2.07 0.23 11.98
N ARG A 81 -2.09 -0.77 12.84
CA ARG A 81 -2.74 -0.69 14.13
C ARG A 81 -1.99 0.30 15.01
N HIS A 82 -2.72 0.99 15.88
CA HIS A 82 -2.18 2.03 16.76
C HIS A 82 -0.88 1.63 17.47
N GLY A 83 -0.79 0.41 18.00
CA GLY A 83 0.40 -0.07 18.71
C GLY A 83 1.62 -0.32 17.83
N PHE A 84 1.49 -0.28 16.49
CA PHE A 84 2.57 -0.58 15.56
C PHE A 84 3.10 0.66 14.81
N VAL A 85 2.60 1.85 15.12
CA VAL A 85 3.00 3.09 14.45
C VAL A 85 4.49 3.36 14.60
N LYS A 86 5.03 3.18 15.81
CA LYS A 86 6.45 3.40 16.08
C LYS A 86 7.34 2.50 15.23
N GLU A 87 7.01 1.22 15.16
CA GLU A 87 7.75 0.24 14.37
C GLU A 87 7.71 0.58 12.88
N ALA A 88 6.55 1.01 12.39
CA ALA A 88 6.38 1.44 11.00
C ALA A 88 7.26 2.63 10.67
N VAL A 89 7.29 3.65 11.51
CA VAL A 89 8.12 4.84 11.32
C VAL A 89 9.61 4.47 11.34
N GLU A 90 10.01 3.57 12.24
CA GLU A 90 11.40 3.09 12.31
C GLU A 90 11.81 2.35 11.03
N THR A 91 10.91 1.56 10.46
CA THR A 91 11.16 0.88 9.18
C THR A 91 11.45 1.87 8.06
N LEU A 92 10.67 2.94 7.97
CA LEU A 92 10.88 4.01 6.99
C LEU A 92 12.22 4.71 7.21
N ARG A 93 12.55 5.03 8.46
CA ARG A 93 13.79 5.71 8.81
C ARG A 93 15.01 4.83 8.49
N LYS A 94 14.96 3.56 8.84
CA LYS A 94 16.04 2.61 8.61
C LYS A 94 16.36 2.47 7.13
N ASN A 95 15.35 2.49 6.28
CA ASN A 95 15.52 2.37 4.83
C ASN A 95 15.66 3.72 4.12
N ASN A 96 15.69 4.81 4.87
CA ASN A 96 15.81 6.17 4.35
C ASN A 96 14.73 6.49 3.30
N ILE A 97 13.49 6.12 3.60
CA ILE A 97 12.33 6.38 2.75
C ILE A 97 11.68 7.68 3.22
N LYS A 98 11.54 8.64 2.31
CA LYS A 98 11.08 9.99 2.60
C LYS A 98 9.77 10.29 1.87
N GLY A 99 8.93 11.09 2.50
CA GLY A 99 7.66 11.54 1.93
C GLY A 99 6.72 12.06 3.02
N THR A 100 5.60 12.61 2.60
CA THR A 100 4.56 13.05 3.52
C THR A 100 3.79 11.84 4.05
N LEU A 101 3.77 11.68 5.38
CA LEU A 101 3.10 10.54 6.01
C LEU A 101 1.60 10.77 6.13
N VAL A 102 0.82 9.76 5.75
CA VAL A 102 -0.63 9.74 5.90
C VAL A 102 -0.99 8.49 6.70
N PHE A 103 -1.63 8.68 7.84
CA PHE A 103 -1.96 7.59 8.75
C PHE A 103 -3.41 7.15 8.62
N PHE A 104 -3.61 5.85 8.53
CA PHE A 104 -4.90 5.18 8.66
C PHE A 104 -4.82 4.26 9.88
N CYS A 105 -5.00 4.81 11.06
CA CYS A 105 -4.91 4.07 12.32
C CYS A 105 -6.30 3.71 12.84
N ASN A 106 -6.47 2.48 13.27
CA ASN A 106 -7.65 2.01 13.97
C ASN A 106 -7.35 1.86 15.45
#